data_e5e2a2c8360d608356e75f0af6e4c26e
#
_entry.id   e5e2a2c8360d608356e75f0af6e4c26e
#
_cell.length_a   1.000
_cell.length_b   1.000
_cell.length_c   1.000
_cell.angle_alpha   90.00
_cell.angle_beta   90.00
_cell.angle_gamma   90.00
#
_symmetry.space_group_name_H-M   'P 1'
#
loop_
_entity.id
_entity.type
_entity.pdbx_description
1 polymer ?
#
loop_
_entity_poly.entity_id
_entity_poly.type
_entity_poly.pdbx_seq_one_letter_code
_entity_poly.pdbx_strand_id
1 'polypeptide(L)'
;VSAGAPKEASVVLTKDQLKSILKEGSNVLSVELHQDRESSSDIYFEFQNLSLNYNENNTDGDNSGSNDEKVTQKSIFLTVGNDTSSQGITWYADTETAGEVQYAVKTGDTFPENYLTVPASSTAANEKGFYSNQAVLTGLLPDKEYVYRVKNGDTISDIYSFTSGNNDGSYEFAFVGDPQIGAGSTDSDIEGWNETLKTISSKFNADF
;
A
#
# COMPACT_ATOMS: atom_id res chain seq x y z
N VAL A 1 -16.18 3.98 -31.91
CA VAL A 1 -17.14 3.95 -30.75
C VAL A 1 -16.51 4.82 -29.69
N SER A 2 -17.08 5.99 -29.39
CA SER A 2 -16.54 6.84 -28.32
C SER A 2 -16.76 6.15 -26.98
N ALA A 3 -15.69 5.97 -26.21
CA ALA A 3 -15.79 5.60 -24.81
C ALA A 3 -16.73 6.58 -24.10
N GLY A 4 -17.73 6.07 -23.39
CA GLY A 4 -18.59 6.91 -22.57
C GLY A 4 -17.76 7.61 -21.50
N ALA A 5 -18.11 8.85 -21.19
CA ALA A 5 -17.47 9.56 -20.10
C ALA A 5 -17.61 8.74 -18.78
N PRO A 6 -16.60 8.76 -17.91
CA PRO A 6 -16.70 8.13 -16.60
C PRO A 6 -17.96 8.62 -15.86
N LYS A 7 -18.68 7.70 -15.26
CA LYS A 7 -19.84 8.05 -14.43
C LYS A 7 -19.37 8.07 -12.98
N GLU A 8 -19.50 9.22 -12.36
CA GLU A 8 -19.33 9.32 -10.92
C GLU A 8 -20.54 8.72 -10.22
N ALA A 9 -20.30 7.87 -9.25
CA ALA A 9 -21.30 7.36 -8.34
C ALA A 9 -20.86 7.66 -6.90
N SER A 10 -21.75 8.31 -6.14
CA SER A 10 -21.52 8.55 -4.73
C SER A 10 -22.54 7.79 -3.89
N VAL A 11 -22.06 7.11 -2.86
CA VAL A 11 -22.91 6.49 -1.84
C VAL A 11 -22.61 7.18 -0.52
N VAL A 12 -23.60 7.85 0.04
CA VAL A 12 -23.51 8.49 1.35
C VAL A 12 -24.33 7.68 2.33
N LEU A 13 -23.68 7.16 3.36
CA LEU A 13 -24.35 6.43 4.44
C LEU A 13 -24.47 7.35 5.65
N THR A 14 -25.65 7.35 6.25
CA THR A 14 -25.88 8.06 7.51
C THR A 14 -25.20 7.31 8.67
N LYS A 15 -24.99 7.99 9.80
CA LYS A 15 -24.41 7.39 11.01
C LYS A 15 -25.20 6.15 11.48
N ASP A 16 -26.54 6.19 11.36
CA ASP A 16 -27.38 5.07 11.78
C ASP A 16 -27.29 3.89 10.80
N GLN A 17 -27.19 4.15 9.50
CA GLN A 17 -26.91 3.13 8.50
C GLN A 17 -25.54 2.48 8.73
N LEU A 18 -24.50 3.30 8.95
CA LEU A 18 -23.17 2.78 9.27
C LEU A 18 -23.17 1.90 10.51
N LYS A 19 -23.85 2.32 11.59
CA LYS A 19 -23.98 1.53 12.81
C LYS A 19 -24.74 0.19 12.60
N SER A 20 -25.63 0.13 11.62
CA SER A 20 -26.40 -1.09 11.34
C SER A 20 -25.62 -2.12 10.53
N ILE A 21 -24.62 -1.69 9.75
CA ILE A 21 -23.84 -2.55 8.84
C ILE A 21 -22.42 -2.81 9.34
N LEU A 22 -21.81 -1.83 10.03
CA LEU A 22 -20.47 -2.02 10.61
C LEU A 22 -20.56 -2.80 11.92
N LYS A 23 -19.65 -3.73 12.08
CA LYS A 23 -19.47 -4.52 13.30
C LYS A 23 -18.16 -4.11 13.95
N GLU A 24 -18.07 -4.30 15.26
CA GLU A 24 -16.81 -4.21 15.96
C GLU A 24 -15.84 -5.26 15.39
N GLY A 25 -14.60 -4.85 15.10
CA GLY A 25 -13.60 -5.67 14.42
C GLY A 25 -13.54 -5.43 12.91
N SER A 26 -13.19 -6.46 12.15
CA SER A 26 -12.98 -6.36 10.71
C SER A 26 -14.29 -6.23 9.93
N ASN A 27 -14.33 -5.28 9.02
CA ASN A 27 -15.41 -5.07 8.06
C ASN A 27 -14.85 -5.14 6.65
N VAL A 28 -15.63 -5.68 5.72
CA VAL A 28 -15.22 -5.81 4.31
C VAL A 28 -16.13 -4.95 3.45
N LEU A 29 -15.55 -4.09 2.63
CA LEU A 29 -16.25 -3.41 1.56
C LEU A 29 -16.03 -4.19 0.26
N SER A 30 -17.09 -4.72 -0.32
CA SER A 30 -17.06 -5.35 -1.64
C SER A 30 -17.69 -4.44 -2.67
N VAL A 31 -17.00 -4.28 -3.79
CA VAL A 31 -17.49 -3.56 -4.96
C VAL A 31 -17.45 -4.50 -6.15
N GLU A 32 -18.58 -4.62 -6.85
CA GLU A 32 -18.70 -5.42 -8.05
C GLU A 32 -18.88 -4.50 -9.25
N LEU A 33 -18.02 -4.65 -10.24
CA LEU A 33 -18.07 -3.92 -11.50
C LEU A 33 -18.64 -4.83 -12.59
N HIS A 34 -19.68 -4.38 -13.24
CA HIS A 34 -20.28 -5.08 -14.36
C HIS A 34 -19.92 -4.38 -15.66
N GLN A 35 -19.37 -5.13 -16.59
CA GLN A 35 -19.23 -4.69 -17.99
C GLN A 35 -20.59 -4.67 -18.67
N ASP A 36 -20.82 -3.68 -19.54
CA ASP A 36 -22.03 -3.63 -20.35
C ASP A 36 -22.03 -4.64 -21.52
N ARG A 37 -20.83 -5.18 -21.88
CA ARG A 37 -20.61 -6.16 -22.97
C ARG A 37 -19.45 -7.08 -22.66
N GLU A 38 -19.55 -8.34 -23.06
CA GLU A 38 -18.48 -9.35 -22.94
C GLU A 38 -17.18 -8.97 -23.67
N SER A 39 -17.26 -8.08 -24.68
CA SER A 39 -16.11 -7.63 -25.48
C SER A 39 -15.49 -6.31 -25.02
N SER A 40 -15.93 -5.74 -23.89
CA SER A 40 -15.33 -4.54 -23.34
C SER A 40 -14.03 -4.90 -22.62
N SER A 41 -12.93 -4.24 -22.98
CA SER A 41 -11.61 -4.46 -22.35
C SER A 41 -11.32 -3.50 -21.22
N ASP A 42 -12.12 -2.42 -21.04
CA ASP A 42 -11.79 -1.31 -20.16
C ASP A 42 -12.78 -1.24 -19.00
N ILE A 43 -12.36 -1.72 -17.84
CA ILE A 43 -13.03 -1.47 -16.58
C ILE A 43 -12.12 -0.58 -15.76
N TYR A 44 -12.64 0.58 -15.37
CA TYR A 44 -11.97 1.50 -14.48
C TYR A 44 -12.79 1.71 -13.21
N PHE A 45 -12.14 1.61 -12.06
CA PHE A 45 -12.73 1.91 -10.76
C PHE A 45 -11.71 2.65 -9.89
N GLU A 46 -12.12 3.77 -9.34
CA GLU A 46 -11.30 4.59 -8.46
C GLU A 46 -12.10 4.96 -7.20
N PHE A 47 -11.47 4.81 -6.04
CA PHE A 47 -11.96 5.40 -4.81
C PHE A 47 -11.40 6.81 -4.65
N GLN A 48 -12.26 7.82 -4.66
CA GLN A 48 -11.85 9.21 -4.41
C GLN A 48 -11.77 9.54 -2.92
N ASN A 49 -12.56 8.90 -2.09
CA ASN A 49 -12.55 9.14 -0.64
C ASN A 49 -13.19 7.96 0.12
N LEU A 50 -12.42 7.32 0.96
CA LEU A 50 -12.91 6.40 1.98
C LEU A 50 -12.27 6.77 3.31
N SER A 51 -13.04 7.33 4.24
CA SER A 51 -12.56 7.59 5.60
C SER A 51 -13.35 6.77 6.60
N LEU A 52 -12.64 5.98 7.39
CA LEU A 52 -13.18 5.24 8.51
C LEU A 52 -12.56 5.77 9.81
N ASN A 53 -13.39 6.22 10.74
CA ASN A 53 -12.92 6.61 12.07
C ASN A 53 -12.89 5.37 12.97
N TYR A 54 -11.69 4.99 13.38
CA TYR A 54 -11.44 3.90 14.32
C TYR A 54 -11.32 4.43 15.75
N ASN A 55 -12.02 3.80 16.70
CA ASN A 55 -11.84 4.10 18.13
C ASN A 55 -10.80 3.17 18.72
N GLU A 56 -9.68 3.73 19.15
CA GLU A 56 -8.64 3.05 19.92
C GLU A 56 -9.08 2.77 21.36
N ASN A 57 -9.89 1.79 21.60
CA ASN A 57 -10.04 1.24 22.93
C ASN A 57 -10.38 -0.25 22.84
N ASN A 58 -9.36 -1.07 22.64
CA ASN A 58 -9.33 -2.41 23.23
C ASN A 58 -7.89 -2.90 23.36
N THR A 59 -7.41 -2.74 24.59
CA THR A 59 -6.36 -3.58 25.13
C THR A 59 -7.02 -4.85 25.61
N ASP A 60 -6.70 -5.99 25.01
CA ASP A 60 -6.59 -7.23 25.77
C ASP A 60 -5.70 -8.20 25.02
N GLY A 61 -4.67 -8.59 25.73
CA GLY A 61 -3.73 -9.58 25.32
C GLY A 61 -4.29 -10.98 25.41
N ASP A 62 -3.74 -11.87 24.70
CA ASP A 62 -3.15 -13.05 25.31
C ASP A 62 -2.14 -13.72 24.40
N ASN A 63 -1.16 -14.17 25.08
CA ASN A 63 0.02 -14.93 24.81
C ASN A 63 -0.30 -16.31 24.22
N SER A 64 0.41 -16.74 23.16
CA SER A 64 1.22 -17.95 23.38
C SER A 64 1.92 -18.46 22.13
N GLY A 65 3.16 -18.83 22.34
CA GLY A 65 3.84 -19.86 21.59
C GLY A 65 4.76 -19.38 20.50
N SER A 66 5.98 -19.04 20.87
CA SER A 66 7.11 -18.97 19.97
C SER A 66 7.31 -20.33 19.27
N ASN A 67 6.98 -20.37 17.99
CA ASN A 67 7.73 -21.15 17.05
C ASN A 67 8.50 -20.14 16.21
N ASP A 68 9.82 -20.20 16.28
CA ASP A 68 10.75 -19.34 15.52
C ASP A 68 10.69 -19.65 14.01
N GLU A 69 9.52 -19.69 13.40
CA GLU A 69 9.39 -19.74 11.96
C GLU A 69 9.56 -18.31 11.44
N LYS A 70 10.66 -18.09 10.75
CA LYS A 70 10.97 -16.83 10.10
C LYS A 70 9.86 -16.48 9.11
N VAL A 71 9.16 -15.38 9.35
CA VAL A 71 8.10 -14.86 8.49
C VAL A 71 8.67 -14.49 7.11
N THR A 72 8.02 -14.94 6.05
CA THR A 72 8.36 -14.52 4.69
C THR A 72 7.67 -13.18 4.39
N GLN A 73 8.47 -12.15 4.10
CA GLN A 73 7.99 -10.84 3.66
C GLN A 73 8.31 -10.66 2.18
N LYS A 74 7.35 -10.13 1.40
CA LYS A 74 7.54 -9.86 -0.02
C LYS A 74 6.70 -8.69 -0.51
N SER A 75 7.00 -8.21 -1.71
CA SER A 75 6.25 -7.15 -2.38
C SER A 75 6.06 -5.93 -1.47
N ILE A 76 7.17 -5.40 -0.97
CA ILE A 76 7.17 -4.19 -0.14
C ILE A 76 7.13 -2.99 -1.08
N PHE A 77 6.03 -2.24 -1.07
CA PHE A 77 5.78 -1.12 -1.95
C PHE A 77 5.51 0.16 -1.18
N LEU A 78 5.99 1.26 -1.74
CA LEU A 78 5.48 2.58 -1.42
C LEU A 78 4.15 2.80 -2.14
N THR A 79 3.20 3.42 -1.45
CA THR A 79 1.93 3.85 -2.03
C THR A 79 1.70 5.30 -1.66
N VAL A 80 0.90 5.99 -2.45
CA VAL A 80 0.64 7.42 -2.22
C VAL A 80 -0.01 7.62 -0.85
N GLY A 81 0.44 8.64 -0.13
CA GLY A 81 -0.22 9.10 1.09
C GLY A 81 -1.43 10.00 0.79
N ASN A 82 -2.07 10.51 1.83
CA ASN A 82 -3.21 11.42 1.69
C ASN A 82 -2.79 12.85 1.29
N ASP A 83 -1.53 13.19 1.54
CA ASP A 83 -0.92 14.50 1.27
C ASP A 83 0.61 14.38 1.21
N THR A 84 1.30 15.49 0.96
CA THR A 84 2.77 15.55 0.86
C THR A 84 3.50 15.22 2.16
N SER A 85 2.81 15.20 3.30
CA SER A 85 3.35 14.85 4.63
C SER A 85 3.06 13.40 5.03
N SER A 86 2.52 12.59 4.12
CA SER A 86 2.15 11.20 4.39
C SER A 86 2.66 10.26 3.30
N GLN A 87 2.95 9.00 3.68
CA GLN A 87 3.43 7.95 2.79
C GLN A 87 2.80 6.62 3.18
N GLY A 88 2.16 5.96 2.24
CA GLY A 88 1.66 4.61 2.43
C GLY A 88 2.75 3.57 2.18
N ILE A 89 2.70 2.47 2.93
CA ILE A 89 3.57 1.31 2.74
C ILE A 89 2.71 0.05 2.81
N THR A 90 2.85 -0.81 1.83
CA THR A 90 2.15 -2.10 1.78
C THR A 90 3.13 -3.23 1.54
N TRP A 91 2.85 -4.40 2.12
CA TRP A 91 3.65 -5.61 1.89
C TRP A 91 2.82 -6.86 2.17
N TYR A 92 3.29 -7.99 1.66
CA TYR A 92 2.74 -9.29 2.01
C TYR A 92 3.61 -9.99 3.06
N ALA A 93 2.96 -10.69 3.99
CA ALA A 93 3.60 -11.56 4.97
C ALA A 93 2.83 -12.89 5.07
N ASP A 94 3.53 -14.00 5.30
CA ASP A 94 2.93 -15.32 5.47
C ASP A 94 2.46 -15.59 6.92
N THR A 95 2.05 -14.51 7.60
CA THR A 95 1.47 -14.54 8.94
C THR A 95 0.24 -13.66 9.02
N GLU A 96 -0.78 -14.11 9.75
CA GLU A 96 -1.99 -13.33 10.01
C GLU A 96 -1.71 -12.12 10.93
N THR A 97 -0.69 -12.26 11.80
CA THR A 97 -0.33 -11.19 12.72
C THR A 97 0.16 -9.97 11.96
N ALA A 98 -0.53 -8.85 12.17
CA ALA A 98 -0.17 -7.58 11.57
C ALA A 98 1.25 -7.17 11.95
N GLY A 99 1.96 -6.61 10.97
CA GLY A 99 3.30 -6.08 11.18
C GLY A 99 3.30 -4.61 11.57
N GLU A 100 4.48 -4.03 11.49
CA GLU A 100 4.73 -2.61 11.72
C GLU A 100 5.74 -2.07 10.73
N VAL A 101 5.72 -0.76 10.51
CA VAL A 101 6.76 -0.02 9.79
C VAL A 101 7.60 0.74 10.80
N GLN A 102 8.90 0.54 10.74
CA GLN A 102 9.90 1.35 11.46
C GLN A 102 10.52 2.32 10.48
N TYR A 103 10.59 3.60 10.84
CA TYR A 103 11.10 4.64 9.94
C TYR A 103 11.77 5.79 10.66
N ALA A 104 12.69 6.46 9.99
CA ALA A 104 13.37 7.65 10.49
C ALA A 104 13.88 8.51 9.33
N VAL A 105 14.21 9.78 9.62
CA VAL A 105 14.99 10.60 8.67
C VAL A 105 16.36 9.95 8.50
N LYS A 106 16.78 9.78 7.26
CA LYS A 106 18.08 9.21 6.92
C LYS A 106 19.21 10.11 7.42
N THR A 107 20.12 9.55 8.18
CA THR A 107 21.30 10.27 8.72
C THR A 107 22.63 9.66 8.30
N GLY A 108 22.62 8.55 7.57
CA GLY A 108 23.80 7.82 7.14
C GLY A 108 23.42 6.54 6.41
N ASP A 109 24.36 5.60 6.33
CA ASP A 109 24.18 4.34 5.58
C ASP A 109 23.55 3.21 6.42
N THR A 110 23.39 3.41 7.72
CA THR A 110 22.76 2.44 8.62
C THR A 110 21.39 2.92 9.08
N PHE A 111 20.55 2.00 9.48
CA PHE A 111 19.24 2.35 10.06
C PHE A 111 19.46 3.07 11.39
N PRO A 112 18.86 4.27 11.59
CA PRO A 112 19.04 5.05 12.81
C PRO A 112 18.57 4.32 14.07
N GLU A 113 19.28 4.53 15.19
CA GLU A 113 18.88 3.97 16.50
C GLU A 113 17.56 4.59 17.00
N ASN A 114 17.37 5.89 16.73
CA ASN A 114 16.12 6.60 17.06
C ASN A 114 15.21 6.58 15.83
N TYR A 115 14.15 5.80 15.90
CA TYR A 115 13.16 5.66 14.84
C TYR A 115 11.74 5.70 15.39
N LEU A 116 10.79 5.97 14.54
CA LEU A 116 9.37 5.90 14.81
C LEU A 116 8.81 4.55 14.32
N THR A 117 7.70 4.14 14.92
CA THR A 117 7.01 2.90 14.56
C THR A 117 5.53 3.20 14.31
N VAL A 118 5.00 2.64 13.22
CA VAL A 118 3.58 2.69 12.89
C VAL A 118 3.08 1.26 12.73
N PRO A 119 2.04 0.85 13.49
CA PRO A 119 1.43 -0.46 13.30
C PRO A 119 0.72 -0.53 11.95
N ALA A 120 0.72 -1.71 11.36
CA ALA A 120 -0.02 -1.99 10.13
C ALA A 120 -1.40 -2.58 10.45
N SER A 121 -2.33 -2.43 9.51
CA SER A 121 -3.49 -3.30 9.40
C SER A 121 -3.13 -4.52 8.55
N SER A 122 -3.72 -5.67 8.83
CA SER A 122 -3.49 -6.92 8.10
C SER A 122 -4.81 -7.50 7.63
N THR A 123 -4.86 -7.95 6.37
CA THR A 123 -6.03 -8.61 5.78
C THR A 123 -5.56 -9.78 4.91
N ALA A 124 -6.38 -10.83 4.80
CA ALA A 124 -6.05 -11.96 3.93
C ALA A 124 -5.80 -11.48 2.48
N ALA A 125 -4.70 -11.92 1.90
CA ALA A 125 -4.38 -11.63 0.50
C ALA A 125 -5.08 -12.61 -0.46
N ASN A 126 -5.12 -12.27 -1.75
CA ASN A 126 -5.59 -13.18 -2.79
C ASN A 126 -4.66 -14.39 -2.96
N GLU A 127 -3.39 -14.26 -2.60
CA GLU A 127 -2.45 -15.34 -2.58
C GLU A 127 -2.60 -16.16 -1.29
N LYS A 128 -2.88 -17.45 -1.46
CA LYS A 128 -3.11 -18.35 -0.33
C LYS A 128 -1.90 -18.42 0.61
N GLY A 129 -2.14 -18.23 1.89
CA GLY A 129 -1.13 -18.27 2.93
C GLY A 129 -0.43 -16.93 3.17
N PHE A 130 -0.81 -15.87 2.43
CA PHE A 130 -0.29 -14.52 2.63
C PHE A 130 -1.35 -13.56 3.13
N TYR A 131 -0.91 -12.53 3.82
CA TYR A 131 -1.71 -11.42 4.34
C TYR A 131 -1.12 -10.11 3.86
N SER A 132 -1.99 -9.21 3.40
CA SER A 132 -1.62 -7.86 2.98
C SER A 132 -1.56 -6.95 4.19
N ASN A 133 -0.38 -6.43 4.48
CA ASN A 133 -0.15 -5.46 5.53
C ASN A 133 -0.13 -4.06 4.93
N GLN A 134 -0.72 -3.08 5.62
CA GLN A 134 -0.80 -1.69 5.18
C GLN A 134 -0.55 -0.76 6.36
N ALA A 135 0.33 0.21 6.18
CA ALA A 135 0.60 1.27 7.15
C ALA A 135 0.69 2.62 6.44
N VAL A 136 0.31 3.69 7.13
CA VAL A 136 0.45 5.06 6.62
C VAL A 136 1.30 5.86 7.59
N LEU A 137 2.46 6.30 7.11
CA LEU A 137 3.30 7.25 7.82
C LEU A 137 2.69 8.64 7.67
N THR A 138 2.68 9.41 8.74
CA THR A 138 2.11 10.78 8.76
C THR A 138 3.04 11.75 9.46
N GLY A 139 2.87 13.05 9.18
CA GLY A 139 3.68 14.09 9.81
C GLY A 139 5.13 14.10 9.32
N LEU A 140 5.36 13.63 8.09
CA LEU A 140 6.65 13.68 7.46
C LEU A 140 7.09 15.13 7.22
N LEU A 141 8.36 15.42 7.48
CA LEU A 141 8.95 16.71 7.14
C LEU A 141 9.15 16.81 5.64
N PRO A 142 8.89 17.95 5.00
CA PRO A 142 9.03 18.11 3.56
C PRO A 142 10.49 17.97 3.09
N ASP A 143 10.67 17.48 1.88
CA ASP A 143 11.98 17.35 1.22
C ASP A 143 13.02 16.62 2.07
N LYS A 144 12.60 15.56 2.77
CA LYS A 144 13.51 14.74 3.59
C LYS A 144 13.61 13.33 3.04
N GLU A 145 14.83 12.84 2.98
CA GLU A 145 15.05 11.42 2.74
C GLU A 145 14.79 10.64 4.03
N TYR A 146 13.88 9.67 3.95
CA TYR A 146 13.53 8.74 5.02
C TYR A 146 14.06 7.35 4.69
N VAL A 147 14.43 6.62 5.71
CA VAL A 147 14.65 5.17 5.63
C VAL A 147 13.54 4.46 6.38
N TYR A 148 13.14 3.32 5.86
CA TYR A 148 12.13 2.47 6.50
C TYR A 148 12.45 0.99 6.33
N ARG A 149 11.85 0.19 7.18
CA ARG A 149 11.83 -1.26 7.11
C ARG A 149 10.52 -1.77 7.67
N VAL A 150 10.07 -2.93 7.23
CA VAL A 150 8.86 -3.57 7.76
C VAL A 150 9.24 -4.69 8.71
N LYS A 151 8.40 -4.94 9.71
CA LYS A 151 8.63 -5.97 10.73
C LYS A 151 7.35 -6.76 10.94
N ASN A 152 7.45 -8.10 10.93
CA ASN A 152 6.40 -9.03 11.36
C ASN A 152 7.03 -10.02 12.37
N GLY A 153 6.55 -10.02 13.60
CA GLY A 153 7.20 -10.80 14.67
C GLY A 153 8.67 -10.38 14.82
N ASP A 154 9.58 -11.32 14.75
CA ASP A 154 11.03 -11.08 14.84
C ASP A 154 11.70 -10.87 13.47
N THR A 155 10.95 -11.05 12.38
CA THR A 155 11.47 -10.84 11.02
C THR A 155 11.43 -9.37 10.65
N ILE A 156 12.58 -8.84 10.27
CA ILE A 156 12.77 -7.46 9.80
C ILE A 156 13.27 -7.51 8.35
N SER A 157 12.70 -6.68 7.50
CA SER A 157 13.11 -6.56 6.08
C SER A 157 14.45 -5.85 5.92
N ASP A 158 14.93 -5.80 4.68
CA ASP A 158 15.96 -4.86 4.26
C ASP A 158 15.52 -3.41 4.51
N ILE A 159 16.51 -2.50 4.47
CA ILE A 159 16.28 -1.06 4.61
C ILE A 159 15.95 -0.49 3.23
N TYR A 160 14.88 0.26 3.15
CA TYR A 160 14.44 0.99 1.97
C TYR A 160 14.47 2.49 2.25
N SER A 161 14.43 3.31 1.21
CA SER A 161 14.35 4.77 1.36
C SER A 161 13.33 5.38 0.41
N PHE A 162 12.84 6.55 0.79
CA PHE A 162 12.03 7.42 -0.05
C PHE A 162 12.28 8.88 0.33
N THR A 163 11.97 9.79 -0.59
CA THR A 163 11.96 11.23 -0.29
C THR A 163 10.52 11.68 -0.07
N SER A 164 10.26 12.35 1.03
CA SER A 164 8.94 12.92 1.32
C SER A 164 8.62 14.06 0.36
N GLY A 165 7.33 14.28 0.11
CA GLY A 165 6.86 15.34 -0.78
C GLY A 165 7.31 16.72 -0.35
N ASN A 166 7.40 17.63 -1.30
CA ASN A 166 7.70 19.04 -1.05
C ASN A 166 6.42 19.82 -0.72
N ASN A 167 6.59 21.05 -0.23
CA ASN A 167 5.47 21.93 0.10
C ASN A 167 5.15 22.94 -1.02
N ASP A 168 5.75 22.83 -2.20
CA ASP A 168 5.51 23.74 -3.31
C ASP A 168 4.23 23.38 -4.11
N GLY A 169 3.60 22.27 -3.78
CA GLY A 169 2.37 21.79 -4.41
C GLY A 169 2.59 21.12 -5.76
N SER A 170 3.85 20.88 -6.15
CA SER A 170 4.22 20.13 -7.34
C SER A 170 4.74 18.73 -6.97
N TYR A 171 4.51 17.76 -7.83
CA TYR A 171 5.16 16.46 -7.79
C TYR A 171 5.16 15.83 -9.18
N GLU A 172 6.16 15.00 -9.43
CA GLU A 172 6.30 14.24 -10.65
C GLU A 172 6.03 12.77 -10.39
N PHE A 173 5.29 12.14 -11.28
CA PHE A 173 5.08 10.69 -11.23
C PHE A 173 5.15 10.07 -12.62
N ALA A 174 5.54 8.81 -12.68
CA ALA A 174 5.55 8.04 -13.90
C ALA A 174 4.24 7.26 -14.04
N PHE A 175 3.49 7.56 -15.09
CA PHE A 175 2.32 6.77 -15.48
C PHE A 175 2.71 5.81 -16.58
N VAL A 176 2.51 4.52 -16.34
CA VAL A 176 2.80 3.47 -17.31
C VAL A 176 1.56 2.64 -17.59
N GLY A 177 1.47 2.14 -18.82
CA GLY A 177 0.39 1.26 -19.22
C GLY A 177 0.56 -0.16 -18.68
N ASP A 178 -0.41 -1.00 -18.93
CA ASP A 178 -0.44 -2.41 -18.62
C ASP A 178 0.75 -3.15 -19.26
N PRO A 179 1.61 -3.81 -18.47
CA PRO A 179 2.79 -4.51 -18.98
C PRO A 179 2.46 -5.77 -19.79
N GLN A 180 1.22 -6.26 -19.77
CA GLN A 180 0.74 -7.42 -20.52
C GLN A 180 1.60 -8.69 -20.31
N ILE A 181 2.15 -8.88 -19.09
CA ILE A 181 3.00 -10.03 -18.78
C ILE A 181 2.22 -11.34 -18.97
N GLY A 182 2.74 -12.21 -19.84
CA GLY A 182 2.10 -13.46 -20.23
C GLY A 182 1.26 -13.40 -21.50
N ALA A 183 1.14 -12.24 -22.15
CA ALA A 183 0.47 -12.09 -23.43
C ALA A 183 1.31 -12.66 -24.60
N GLY A 184 2.62 -12.62 -24.46
CA GLY A 184 3.58 -13.21 -25.40
C GLY A 184 4.37 -14.34 -24.74
N SER A 185 5.65 -14.13 -24.53
CA SER A 185 6.51 -14.99 -23.72
C SER A 185 6.70 -14.38 -22.36
N THR A 186 6.29 -15.07 -21.28
CA THR A 186 6.37 -14.56 -19.91
C THR A 186 7.76 -14.04 -19.57
N ASP A 187 8.82 -14.75 -19.95
CA ASP A 187 10.19 -14.33 -19.64
C ASP A 187 10.57 -13.05 -20.37
N SER A 188 10.25 -12.93 -21.67
CA SER A 188 10.54 -11.70 -22.43
C SER A 188 9.68 -10.53 -22.00
N ASP A 189 8.44 -10.78 -21.58
CA ASP A 189 7.53 -9.74 -21.10
C ASP A 189 8.04 -9.18 -19.75
N ILE A 190 8.52 -10.05 -18.86
CA ILE A 190 9.16 -9.66 -17.59
C ILE A 190 10.44 -8.88 -17.85
N GLU A 191 11.29 -9.32 -18.79
CA GLU A 191 12.52 -8.61 -19.16
C GLU A 191 12.20 -7.20 -19.69
N GLY A 192 11.25 -7.08 -20.61
CA GLY A 192 10.80 -5.80 -21.17
C GLY A 192 10.24 -4.87 -20.10
N TRP A 193 9.48 -5.40 -19.16
CA TRP A 193 8.95 -4.62 -18.04
C TRP A 193 10.08 -4.12 -17.11
N ASN A 194 11.04 -4.99 -16.78
CA ASN A 194 12.20 -4.61 -15.97
C ASN A 194 13.04 -3.50 -16.64
N GLU A 195 13.23 -3.55 -17.97
CA GLU A 195 13.91 -2.48 -18.71
C GLU A 195 13.13 -1.17 -18.70
N THR A 196 11.79 -1.24 -18.75
CA THR A 196 10.93 -0.07 -18.62
C THR A 196 11.11 0.57 -17.23
N LEU A 197 11.03 -0.21 -16.15
CA LEU A 197 11.21 0.28 -14.79
C LEU A 197 12.61 0.87 -14.57
N LYS A 198 13.67 0.23 -15.06
CA LYS A 198 15.03 0.77 -15.02
C LYS A 198 15.15 2.10 -15.78
N THR A 199 14.47 2.21 -16.91
CA THR A 199 14.49 3.45 -17.71
C THR A 199 13.79 4.57 -16.94
N ILE A 200 12.66 4.31 -16.32
CA ILE A 200 11.95 5.28 -15.48
C ILE A 200 12.87 5.72 -14.33
N SER A 201 13.34 4.77 -13.56
CA SER A 201 14.21 5.05 -12.40
C SER A 201 15.49 5.81 -12.74
N SER A 202 16.03 5.65 -13.96
CA SER A 202 17.30 6.29 -14.36
C SER A 202 17.14 7.64 -15.07
N LYS A 203 15.97 7.92 -15.66
CA LYS A 203 15.77 9.10 -16.51
C LYS A 203 14.81 10.13 -15.94
N PHE A 204 13.98 9.72 -15.01
CA PHE A 204 12.95 10.57 -14.42
C PHE A 204 13.19 10.67 -12.92
N ASN A 205 12.98 11.87 -12.38
CA ASN A 205 13.08 12.13 -10.95
C ASN A 205 11.67 12.11 -10.34
N ALA A 206 10.98 10.97 -10.54
CA ALA A 206 9.63 10.81 -10.03
C ALA A 206 9.64 10.74 -8.48
N ASP A 207 8.68 11.39 -7.87
CA ASP A 207 8.52 11.40 -6.41
C ASP A 207 7.93 10.06 -5.89
N PHE A 208 7.23 9.32 -6.79
CA PHE A 208 6.71 7.97 -6.55
C PHE A 208 6.40 7.21 -7.83
#